data_b7ce2983229735dc2442a3d079613346
#
_entry.id   b7ce2983229735dc2442a3d079613346
#
_cell.length_a   1.000
_cell.length_b   1.000
_cell.length_c   1.000
_cell.angle_alpha   90.00
_cell.angle_beta   90.00
_cell.angle_gamma   90.00
#
_symmetry.space_group_name_H-M   'P 1'
#
loop_
_entity.id
_entity.type
_entity.pdbx_description
1 polymer ?
#
loop_
_entity_poly.entity_id
_entity_poly.type
_entity_poly.pdbx_seq_one_letter_code
_entity_poly.pdbx_strand_id
1 'polypeptide(L)'
;ELFILDANGVPRGKLLHREELLALYQSGRPLPSTMLGLSIQGEDVEDSGLVWEVGDIDCRAYPLAGSLVRLPWRQMPTAAVQVSMHPTEGLPATPADPRQLLIRVIEQLEAEGYYPVMACELEFYLLDQKRDAEGRPQPALDADGGRPRQTQVYGLRELEQIEPFLRDLYAACKAQGIPARTAISEYAPGQVEITLEHGPVLAAMDQAVPVSYTHLT
;
A
#
# COMPACT_ATOMS: atom_id res chain seq x y z
N GLU A 1 -6.45 -12.33 1.35
CA GLU A 1 -5.13 -11.84 1.81
C GLU A 1 -5.32 -11.06 3.10
N LEU A 2 -4.57 -11.36 4.15
CA LEU A 2 -4.41 -10.43 5.28
C LEU A 2 -3.02 -9.85 5.24
N PHE A 3 -2.86 -8.57 5.55
CA PHE A 3 -1.55 -7.92 5.49
C PHE A 3 -1.41 -6.78 6.49
N ILE A 4 -0.16 -6.51 6.87
CA ILE A 4 0.30 -5.32 7.58
C ILE A 4 1.41 -4.67 6.75
N LEU A 5 1.57 -3.35 6.82
CA LEU A 5 2.73 -2.69 6.24
C LEU A 5 3.89 -2.69 7.24
N ASP A 6 5.07 -3.06 6.78
CA ASP A 6 6.30 -2.86 7.55
C ASP A 6 6.82 -1.42 7.44
N ALA A 7 7.93 -1.12 8.13
CA ALA A 7 8.54 0.21 8.12
C ALA A 7 9.06 0.66 6.74
N ASN A 8 9.21 -0.27 5.80
CA ASN A 8 9.62 0.02 4.41
C ASN A 8 8.40 0.21 3.48
N GLY A 9 7.16 0.13 4.00
CA GLY A 9 5.95 0.16 3.20
C GLY A 9 5.67 -1.14 2.44
N VAL A 10 6.39 -2.22 2.75
CA VAL A 10 6.17 -3.52 2.12
C VAL A 10 5.01 -4.23 2.81
N PRO A 11 3.98 -4.68 2.06
CA PRO A 11 2.91 -5.48 2.63
C PRO A 11 3.41 -6.87 2.98
N ARG A 12 3.31 -7.22 4.26
CA ARG A 12 3.66 -8.52 4.81
C ARG A 12 2.40 -9.22 5.30
N GLY A 13 2.24 -10.51 5.03
CA GLY A 13 1.01 -11.16 5.44
C GLY A 13 0.86 -12.62 5.03
N LYS A 14 -0.37 -13.10 5.04
CA LYS A 14 -0.72 -14.49 4.72
C LYS A 14 -1.95 -14.56 3.83
N LEU A 15 -2.06 -15.63 3.05
CA LEU A 15 -3.31 -16.01 2.39
C LEU A 15 -4.13 -16.87 3.36
N LEU A 16 -5.42 -16.57 3.47
CA LEU A 16 -6.38 -17.36 4.23
C LEU A 16 -7.45 -17.92 3.31
N HIS A 17 -7.97 -19.08 3.64
CA HIS A 17 -9.21 -19.58 3.04
C HIS A 17 -10.39 -18.70 3.48
N ARG A 18 -11.41 -18.61 2.62
CA ARG A 18 -12.60 -17.80 2.86
C ARG A 18 -13.28 -18.15 4.20
N GLU A 19 -13.32 -19.45 4.54
CA GLU A 19 -13.95 -19.98 5.76
C GLU A 19 -13.28 -19.44 7.04
N GLU A 20 -12.02 -19.01 6.96
CA GLU A 20 -11.28 -18.48 8.10
C GLU A 20 -11.54 -16.99 8.37
N LEU A 21 -12.24 -16.30 7.45
CA LEU A 21 -12.47 -14.85 7.55
C LEU A 21 -13.22 -14.49 8.84
N LEU A 22 -14.27 -15.24 9.19
CA LEU A 22 -15.02 -14.98 10.41
C LEU A 22 -14.17 -15.18 11.67
N ALA A 23 -13.37 -16.24 11.72
CA ALA A 23 -12.45 -16.50 12.83
C ALA A 23 -11.37 -15.41 12.95
N LEU A 24 -10.91 -14.84 11.82
CA LEU A 24 -9.99 -13.71 11.82
C LEU A 24 -10.59 -12.50 12.56
N TYR A 25 -11.85 -12.18 12.33
CA TYR A 25 -12.54 -11.08 13.02
C TYR A 25 -12.85 -11.38 14.49
N GLN A 26 -13.12 -12.63 14.83
CA GLN A 26 -13.47 -13.04 16.20
C GLN A 26 -12.27 -13.21 17.12
N SER A 27 -11.20 -13.82 16.63
CA SER A 27 -10.06 -14.23 17.46
C SER A 27 -8.70 -13.80 16.92
N GLY A 28 -8.66 -13.04 15.81
CA GLY A 28 -7.41 -12.66 15.16
C GLY A 28 -6.63 -13.85 14.57
N ARG A 29 -5.44 -13.58 14.07
CA ARG A 29 -4.50 -14.60 13.56
C ARG A 29 -3.10 -14.36 14.11
N PRO A 30 -2.34 -15.43 14.41
CA PRO A 30 -0.96 -15.28 14.81
C PRO A 30 -0.10 -14.80 13.61
N LEU A 31 0.66 -13.76 13.85
CA LEU A 31 1.72 -13.26 12.97
C LEU A 31 2.97 -13.00 13.81
N PRO A 32 4.16 -13.43 13.37
CA PRO A 32 5.38 -13.18 14.12
C PRO A 32 5.75 -11.68 14.12
N SER A 33 6.22 -11.17 15.25
CA SER A 33 6.64 -9.78 15.38
C SER A 33 7.80 -9.41 14.46
N THR A 34 8.63 -10.39 14.10
CA THR A 34 9.74 -10.28 13.17
C THR A 34 9.35 -9.73 11.80
N MET A 35 8.08 -9.91 11.38
CA MET A 35 7.59 -9.33 10.12
C MET A 35 7.75 -7.81 10.05
N LEU A 36 7.78 -7.10 11.18
CA LEU A 36 7.99 -5.65 11.24
C LEU A 36 9.47 -5.27 11.32
N GLY A 37 10.35 -6.23 11.56
CA GLY A 37 11.81 -6.07 11.62
C GLY A 37 12.55 -6.56 10.37
N LEU A 38 11.86 -6.66 9.22
CA LEU A 38 12.46 -7.09 7.97
C LEU A 38 12.99 -5.92 7.15
N SER A 39 14.07 -6.16 6.39
CA SER A 39 14.54 -5.27 5.34
C SER A 39 13.55 -5.24 4.16
N ILE A 40 13.74 -4.31 3.23
CA ILE A 40 12.92 -4.25 2.00
C ILE A 40 13.01 -5.55 1.17
N GLN A 41 14.13 -6.27 1.27
CA GLN A 41 14.35 -7.56 0.58
C GLN A 41 13.78 -8.76 1.35
N GLY A 42 13.29 -8.56 2.58
CA GLY A 42 12.72 -9.60 3.43
C GLY A 42 13.74 -10.35 4.29
N GLU A 43 14.92 -9.78 4.49
CA GLU A 43 15.94 -10.30 5.39
C GLU A 43 15.75 -9.74 6.79
N ASP A 44 16.10 -10.49 7.81
CA ASP A 44 16.05 -10.04 9.21
C ASP A 44 17.03 -8.88 9.45
N VAL A 45 16.53 -7.80 10.07
CA VAL A 45 17.37 -6.69 10.54
C VAL A 45 17.71 -6.96 12.00
N GLU A 46 18.89 -7.51 12.25
CA GLU A 46 19.31 -8.05 13.54
C GLU A 46 19.25 -7.05 14.71
N ASP A 47 19.56 -5.78 14.44
CA ASP A 47 19.57 -4.69 15.44
C ASP A 47 18.25 -3.91 15.51
N SER A 48 17.17 -4.43 14.90
CA SER A 48 15.85 -3.80 14.94
C SER A 48 15.18 -3.83 16.32
N GLY A 49 15.59 -4.72 17.20
CA GLY A 49 14.91 -5.01 18.46
C GLY A 49 13.62 -5.83 18.30
N LEU A 50 13.31 -6.31 17.10
CA LEU A 50 12.05 -7.00 16.77
C LEU A 50 12.25 -8.47 16.36
N VAL A 51 13.50 -8.91 16.20
CA VAL A 51 13.84 -10.24 15.71
C VAL A 51 14.43 -11.08 16.85
N TRP A 52 15.70 -10.90 17.15
CA TRP A 52 16.43 -11.76 18.07
C TRP A 52 16.12 -11.48 19.56
N GLU A 53 15.91 -10.23 19.91
CA GLU A 53 15.66 -9.81 21.29
C GLU A 53 14.33 -10.33 21.84
N VAL A 54 13.35 -10.53 20.97
CA VAL A 54 12.01 -11.00 21.34
C VAL A 54 11.77 -12.48 21.03
N GLY A 55 12.68 -13.14 20.29
CA GLY A 55 12.63 -14.59 20.03
C GLY A 55 11.47 -15.02 19.14
N ASP A 56 11.16 -14.27 18.09
CA ASP A 56 10.09 -14.55 17.11
C ASP A 56 8.71 -14.78 17.75
N ILE A 57 8.34 -13.89 18.66
CA ILE A 57 7.07 -13.98 19.39
C ILE A 57 5.90 -13.74 18.42
N ASP A 58 4.92 -14.64 18.44
CA ASP A 58 3.65 -14.45 17.77
C ASP A 58 2.83 -13.32 18.43
N CYS A 59 2.50 -12.33 17.61
CA CYS A 59 1.49 -11.33 17.93
C CYS A 59 0.11 -11.80 17.42
N ARG A 60 -0.95 -11.21 17.96
CA ARG A 60 -2.30 -11.44 17.48
C ARG A 60 -2.71 -10.32 16.52
N ALA A 61 -2.91 -10.67 15.24
CA ALA A 61 -3.32 -9.71 14.21
C ALA A 61 -4.85 -9.64 14.10
N TYR A 62 -5.41 -8.44 14.22
CA TYR A 62 -6.84 -8.17 14.07
C TYR A 62 -7.11 -7.26 12.87
N PRO A 63 -8.21 -7.48 12.14
CA PRO A 63 -8.59 -6.62 11.02
C PRO A 63 -8.86 -5.18 11.45
N LEU A 64 -8.42 -4.23 10.65
CA LEU A 64 -8.84 -2.85 10.76
C LEU A 64 -10.28 -2.71 10.24
N ALA A 65 -11.10 -1.98 10.98
CA ALA A 65 -12.48 -1.74 10.59
C ALA A 65 -12.55 -1.04 9.22
N GLY A 66 -13.36 -1.58 8.30
CA GLY A 66 -13.54 -1.01 6.97
C GLY A 66 -12.43 -1.31 5.95
N SER A 67 -11.36 -2.03 6.33
CA SER A 67 -10.24 -2.30 5.43
C SER A 67 -10.42 -3.51 4.49
N LEU A 68 -11.49 -4.30 4.66
CA LEU A 68 -11.76 -5.44 3.79
C LEU A 68 -12.22 -4.96 2.41
N VAL A 69 -11.42 -5.17 1.39
CA VAL A 69 -11.70 -4.74 0.01
C VAL A 69 -11.51 -5.89 -0.98
N ARG A 70 -12.28 -5.88 -2.06
CA ARG A 70 -12.10 -6.83 -3.16
C ARG A 70 -10.90 -6.45 -4.01
N LEU A 71 -10.20 -7.46 -4.55
CA LEU A 71 -9.11 -7.29 -5.51
C LEU A 71 -9.62 -7.68 -6.91
N PRO A 72 -10.23 -6.73 -7.68
CA PRO A 72 -10.95 -7.05 -8.91
C PRO A 72 -10.05 -7.54 -10.05
N TRP A 73 -8.74 -7.28 -9.99
CA TRP A 73 -7.75 -7.72 -10.97
C TRP A 73 -7.25 -9.16 -10.76
N ARG A 74 -7.56 -9.78 -9.62
CA ARG A 74 -7.19 -11.18 -9.37
C ARG A 74 -8.07 -12.12 -10.17
N GLN A 75 -7.47 -13.13 -10.81
CA GLN A 75 -8.22 -14.17 -11.55
C GLN A 75 -9.12 -14.98 -10.62
N MET A 76 -8.63 -15.35 -9.44
CA MET A 76 -9.45 -15.94 -8.40
C MET A 76 -10.15 -14.87 -7.57
N PRO A 77 -11.42 -15.08 -7.17
CA PRO A 77 -12.11 -14.16 -6.28
C PRO A 77 -11.32 -13.97 -4.98
N THR A 78 -10.68 -12.81 -4.84
CA THR A 78 -9.80 -12.51 -3.72
C THR A 78 -10.23 -11.19 -3.08
N ALA A 79 -10.05 -11.10 -1.77
CA ALA A 79 -10.17 -9.86 -1.00
C ALA A 79 -8.91 -9.67 -0.15
N ALA A 80 -8.58 -8.42 0.11
CA ALA A 80 -7.51 -8.04 1.04
C ALA A 80 -8.10 -7.39 2.27
N VAL A 81 -7.47 -7.59 3.42
CA VAL A 81 -7.79 -6.94 4.68
C VAL A 81 -6.51 -6.52 5.38
N GLN A 82 -6.42 -5.24 5.72
CA GLN A 82 -5.32 -4.74 6.53
C GLN A 82 -5.55 -5.10 7.99
N VAL A 83 -4.48 -5.46 8.68
CA VAL A 83 -4.52 -5.82 10.10
C VAL A 83 -3.57 -4.96 10.91
N SER A 84 -3.80 -4.87 12.23
CA SER A 84 -2.82 -4.40 13.21
C SER A 84 -2.41 -5.55 14.12
N MET A 85 -1.17 -5.52 14.59
CA MET A 85 -0.59 -6.57 15.42
C MET A 85 -0.58 -6.16 16.89
N HIS A 86 -1.07 -7.06 17.75
CA HIS A 86 -1.12 -6.88 19.19
C HIS A 86 -0.22 -7.92 19.87
N PRO A 87 0.67 -7.54 20.79
CA PRO A 87 1.58 -8.48 21.45
C PRO A 87 0.84 -9.59 22.20
N THR A 88 -0.33 -9.28 22.74
CA THR A 88 -1.20 -10.22 23.45
C THR A 88 -2.64 -9.75 23.29
N GLU A 89 -3.59 -10.69 23.35
CA GLU A 89 -5.01 -10.36 23.32
C GLU A 89 -5.37 -9.34 24.42
N GLY A 90 -6.13 -8.29 24.03
CA GLY A 90 -6.55 -7.22 24.94
C GLY A 90 -5.50 -6.13 25.19
N LEU A 91 -4.27 -6.29 24.71
CA LEU A 91 -3.26 -5.22 24.73
C LEU A 91 -3.36 -4.32 23.49
N PRO A 92 -2.88 -3.06 23.57
CA PRO A 92 -2.76 -2.18 22.41
C PRO A 92 -1.93 -2.81 21.29
N ALA A 93 -2.13 -2.35 20.06
CA ALA A 93 -1.31 -2.75 18.92
C ALA A 93 0.17 -2.39 19.15
N THR A 94 1.07 -3.17 18.54
CA THR A 94 2.52 -2.97 18.69
C THR A 94 2.95 -1.58 18.22
N PRO A 95 3.79 -0.87 18.98
CA PRO A 95 4.30 0.44 18.56
C PRO A 95 5.22 0.40 17.35
N ALA A 96 5.70 -0.78 16.94
CA ALA A 96 6.50 -0.99 15.74
C ALA A 96 5.67 -0.94 14.44
N ASP A 97 4.34 -1.04 14.54
CA ASP A 97 3.44 -0.86 13.41
C ASP A 97 3.46 0.63 12.98
N PRO A 98 3.85 0.97 11.72
CA PRO A 98 3.91 2.36 11.24
C PRO A 98 2.58 3.11 11.36
N ARG A 99 1.45 2.40 11.22
CA ARG A 99 0.14 2.99 11.41
C ARG A 99 -0.09 3.44 12.86
N GLN A 100 0.45 2.71 13.83
CA GLN A 100 0.39 3.09 15.25
C GLN A 100 1.24 4.31 15.56
N LEU A 101 2.37 4.49 14.85
CA LEU A 101 3.15 5.71 14.94
C LEU A 101 2.34 6.92 14.45
N LEU A 102 1.68 6.78 13.31
CA LEU A 102 0.81 7.83 12.76
C LEU A 102 -0.32 8.20 13.74
N ILE A 103 -0.99 7.22 14.34
CA ILE A 103 -2.05 7.46 15.34
C ILE A 103 -1.50 8.28 16.51
N ARG A 104 -0.34 7.93 17.06
CA ARG A 104 0.27 8.68 18.18
C ARG A 104 0.58 10.14 17.81
N VAL A 105 1.05 10.38 16.59
CA VAL A 105 1.33 11.76 16.12
C VAL A 105 0.04 12.55 15.96
N ILE A 106 -1.02 11.92 15.45
CA ILE A 106 -2.35 12.55 15.34
C ILE A 106 -2.88 12.91 16.72
N GLU A 107 -2.84 12.00 17.69
CA GLU A 107 -3.28 12.22 19.06
C GLU A 107 -2.52 13.38 19.73
N GLN A 108 -1.22 13.53 19.48
CA GLN A 108 -0.43 14.66 19.99
C GLN A 108 -0.89 15.99 19.37
N LEU A 109 -1.14 16.03 18.07
CA LEU A 109 -1.65 17.22 17.39
C LEU A 109 -3.04 17.61 17.88
N GLU A 110 -3.93 16.63 18.04
CA GLU A 110 -5.30 16.86 18.54
C GLU A 110 -5.30 17.36 19.98
N ALA A 111 -4.38 16.90 20.82
CA ALA A 111 -4.21 17.40 22.20
C ALA A 111 -3.81 18.88 22.24
N GLU A 112 -3.16 19.38 21.18
CA GLU A 112 -2.83 20.79 20.99
C GLU A 112 -3.91 21.58 20.22
N GLY A 113 -5.02 20.93 19.84
CA GLY A 113 -6.12 21.54 19.10
C GLY A 113 -5.96 21.58 17.60
N TYR A 114 -4.99 20.85 17.01
CA TYR A 114 -4.78 20.74 15.58
C TYR A 114 -5.42 19.47 15.01
N TYR A 115 -6.16 19.62 13.92
CA TYR A 115 -6.79 18.51 13.20
C TYR A 115 -6.18 18.39 11.81
N PRO A 116 -5.19 17.52 11.61
CA PRO A 116 -4.46 17.46 10.35
C PRO A 116 -5.32 16.87 9.22
N VAL A 117 -5.24 17.51 8.06
CA VAL A 117 -5.86 17.08 6.81
C VAL A 117 -4.76 16.89 5.78
N MET A 118 -4.73 15.75 5.11
CA MET A 118 -3.69 15.40 4.13
C MET A 118 -4.28 14.72 2.90
N ALA A 119 -3.55 14.77 1.80
CA ALA A 119 -3.72 13.94 0.61
C ALA A 119 -2.47 13.11 0.37
N CYS A 120 -2.59 12.02 -0.38
CA CYS A 120 -1.46 11.34 -0.96
C CYS A 120 -1.37 11.63 -2.45
N GLU A 121 -0.17 11.94 -2.90
CA GLU A 121 0.26 11.99 -4.29
C GLU A 121 1.17 10.78 -4.51
N LEU A 122 0.72 9.85 -5.35
CA LEU A 122 1.43 8.61 -5.62
C LEU A 122 2.13 8.72 -6.96
N GLU A 123 3.45 8.92 -6.94
CA GLU A 123 4.28 8.96 -8.11
C GLU A 123 4.92 7.60 -8.39
N PHE A 124 4.87 7.16 -9.62
CA PHE A 124 5.41 5.87 -10.05
C PHE A 124 5.78 5.87 -11.53
N TYR A 125 6.55 4.86 -11.94
CA TYR A 125 6.93 4.63 -13.32
C TYR A 125 6.17 3.45 -13.90
N LEU A 126 5.61 3.60 -15.09
CA LEU A 126 5.14 2.49 -15.90
C LEU A 126 6.34 1.92 -16.67
N LEU A 127 6.75 0.71 -16.29
CA LEU A 127 7.91 0.04 -16.85
C LEU A 127 7.50 -1.15 -17.70
N ASP A 128 8.26 -1.39 -18.78
CA ASP A 128 8.15 -2.61 -19.56
C ASP A 128 8.71 -3.80 -18.73
N GLN A 129 8.09 -4.96 -18.86
CA GLN A 129 8.63 -6.20 -18.31
C GLN A 129 9.99 -6.58 -18.92
N LYS A 130 10.21 -6.19 -20.18
CA LYS A 130 11.48 -6.41 -20.88
C LYS A 130 12.43 -5.25 -20.59
N ARG A 131 13.64 -5.61 -20.23
CA ARG A 131 14.75 -4.66 -20.09
C ARG A 131 15.36 -4.34 -21.46
N ASP A 132 16.14 -3.26 -21.54
CA ASP A 132 16.92 -2.94 -22.75
C ASP A 132 18.10 -3.92 -22.95
N ALA A 133 18.86 -3.74 -24.03
CA ALA A 133 20.00 -4.61 -24.35
C ALA A 133 21.13 -4.59 -23.29
N GLU A 134 21.19 -3.53 -22.49
CA GLU A 134 22.13 -3.34 -21.37
C GLU A 134 21.55 -3.79 -20.02
N GLY A 135 20.36 -4.38 -20.00
CA GLY A 135 19.69 -4.87 -18.79
C GLY A 135 19.02 -3.79 -17.93
N ARG A 136 18.85 -2.56 -18.43
CA ARG A 136 18.24 -1.45 -17.69
C ARG A 136 16.72 -1.46 -17.84
N PRO A 137 15.99 -1.02 -16.80
CA PRO A 137 14.56 -0.75 -16.93
C PRO A 137 14.28 0.28 -18.02
N GLN A 138 13.16 0.14 -18.69
CA GLN A 138 12.72 1.11 -19.69
C GLN A 138 11.22 1.39 -19.54
N PRO A 139 10.74 2.60 -19.94
CA PRO A 139 9.33 2.93 -19.89
C PRO A 139 8.48 1.92 -20.65
N ALA A 140 7.26 1.66 -20.20
CA ALA A 140 6.30 0.84 -20.93
C ALA A 140 6.03 1.38 -22.34
N LEU A 141 5.55 0.52 -23.24
CA LEU A 141 5.05 0.96 -24.54
C LEU A 141 3.74 1.73 -24.32
N ASP A 142 3.60 2.82 -25.07
CA ASP A 142 2.34 3.57 -25.14
C ASP A 142 1.29 2.83 -26.01
N ALA A 143 0.08 3.39 -26.09
CA ALA A 143 -1.02 2.81 -26.86
C ALA A 143 -0.71 2.71 -28.37
N ASP A 144 0.20 3.53 -28.89
CA ASP A 144 0.64 3.54 -30.28
C ASP A 144 1.80 2.56 -30.54
N GLY A 145 2.30 1.88 -29.52
CA GLY A 145 3.46 0.99 -29.58
C GLY A 145 4.80 1.72 -29.55
N GLY A 146 4.80 3.02 -29.28
CA GLY A 146 5.99 3.84 -29.06
C GLY A 146 6.51 3.68 -27.63
N ARG A 147 7.64 4.33 -27.36
CA ARG A 147 8.22 4.38 -26.03
C ARG A 147 8.53 5.81 -25.64
N PRO A 148 8.02 6.32 -24.51
CA PRO A 148 8.33 7.67 -24.04
C PRO A 148 9.84 7.88 -23.94
N ARG A 149 10.36 8.95 -24.55
CA ARG A 149 11.80 9.28 -24.54
C ARG A 149 12.08 10.67 -23.98
N GLN A 150 11.07 11.50 -23.88
CA GLN A 150 11.19 12.88 -23.46
C GLN A 150 10.23 13.13 -22.30
N THR A 151 10.59 14.06 -21.44
CA THR A 151 9.72 14.56 -20.41
C THR A 151 8.69 15.51 -21.05
N GLN A 152 7.43 15.29 -20.74
CA GLN A 152 6.31 16.17 -21.10
C GLN A 152 5.42 16.31 -19.85
N VAL A 153 5.93 17.06 -18.89
CA VAL A 153 5.20 17.30 -17.63
C VAL A 153 3.88 18.02 -17.92
N TYR A 154 2.81 17.56 -17.26
CA TYR A 154 1.41 17.97 -17.50
C TYR A 154 0.93 17.71 -18.95
N GLY A 155 1.60 16.85 -19.70
CA GLY A 155 1.23 16.52 -21.08
C GLY A 155 -0.04 15.68 -21.16
N LEU A 156 -1.11 16.20 -21.76
CA LEU A 156 -2.36 15.46 -21.91
C LEU A 156 -2.23 14.31 -22.91
N ARG A 157 -1.37 14.44 -23.91
CA ARG A 157 -1.10 13.37 -24.87
C ARG A 157 -0.46 12.16 -24.22
N GLU A 158 0.44 12.37 -23.25
CA GLU A 158 1.09 11.32 -22.49
C GLU A 158 0.06 10.54 -21.65
N LEU A 159 -0.94 11.24 -21.10
CA LEU A 159 -2.04 10.58 -20.39
C LEU A 159 -2.98 9.82 -21.32
N GLU A 160 -3.27 10.34 -22.52
CA GLU A 160 -4.03 9.64 -23.55
C GLU A 160 -3.33 8.33 -23.97
N GLN A 161 -2.02 8.35 -24.08
CA GLN A 161 -1.21 7.17 -24.44
C GLN A 161 -1.23 6.04 -23.40
N ILE A 162 -1.55 6.34 -22.16
CA ILE A 162 -1.71 5.36 -21.06
C ILE A 162 -3.17 5.21 -20.62
N GLU A 163 -4.14 5.67 -21.43
CA GLU A 163 -5.57 5.59 -21.10
C GLU A 163 -6.04 4.20 -20.66
N PRO A 164 -5.63 3.08 -21.28
CA PRO A 164 -6.04 1.76 -20.83
C PRO A 164 -5.63 1.46 -19.39
N PHE A 165 -4.42 1.85 -18.99
CA PHE A 165 -3.95 1.71 -17.61
C PHE A 165 -4.76 2.60 -16.66
N LEU A 166 -4.96 3.89 -16.99
CA LEU A 166 -5.72 4.83 -16.15
C LEU A 166 -7.16 4.37 -15.96
N ARG A 167 -7.82 3.88 -17.01
CA ARG A 167 -9.17 3.31 -16.94
C ARG A 167 -9.26 2.17 -15.94
N ASP A 168 -8.33 1.23 -16.02
CA ASP A 168 -8.32 0.05 -15.17
C ASP A 168 -7.99 0.43 -13.72
N LEU A 169 -7.05 1.36 -13.50
CA LEU A 169 -6.72 1.92 -12.19
C LEU A 169 -7.93 2.62 -11.55
N TYR A 170 -8.59 3.52 -12.26
CA TYR A 170 -9.78 4.21 -11.74
C TYR A 170 -10.95 3.26 -11.48
N ALA A 171 -11.13 2.24 -12.32
CA ALA A 171 -12.15 1.22 -12.09
C ALA A 171 -11.87 0.43 -10.81
N ALA A 172 -10.62 0.08 -10.56
CA ALA A 172 -10.20 -0.62 -9.35
C ALA A 172 -10.34 0.27 -8.11
N CYS A 173 -9.87 1.51 -8.16
CA CYS A 173 -10.06 2.50 -7.08
C CYS A 173 -11.55 2.66 -6.74
N LYS A 174 -12.41 2.81 -7.73
CA LYS A 174 -13.86 2.91 -7.54
C LYS A 174 -14.44 1.66 -6.87
N ALA A 175 -14.01 0.47 -7.29
CA ALA A 175 -14.48 -0.80 -6.70
C ALA A 175 -14.08 -0.96 -5.24
N GLN A 176 -13.00 -0.29 -4.81
CA GLN A 176 -12.49 -0.30 -3.44
C GLN A 176 -12.93 0.92 -2.61
N GLY A 177 -13.68 1.85 -3.21
CA GLY A 177 -14.10 3.09 -2.53
C GLY A 177 -12.96 4.10 -2.32
N ILE A 178 -11.89 4.00 -3.11
CA ILE A 178 -10.72 4.89 -3.04
C ILE A 178 -10.98 6.12 -3.91
N PRO A 179 -10.87 7.35 -3.35
CA PRO A 179 -11.18 8.59 -4.06
C PRO A 179 -9.97 9.10 -4.88
N ALA A 180 -9.54 8.34 -5.89
CA ALA A 180 -8.55 8.81 -6.86
C ALA A 180 -9.15 9.96 -7.69
N ARG A 181 -8.45 11.10 -7.78
CA ARG A 181 -8.98 12.34 -8.37
C ARG A 181 -8.30 12.73 -9.66
N THR A 182 -6.97 12.87 -9.66
CA THR A 182 -6.21 13.43 -10.75
C THR A 182 -5.14 12.47 -11.21
N ALA A 183 -4.81 12.49 -12.50
CA ALA A 183 -3.62 11.89 -13.05
C ALA A 183 -2.77 12.99 -13.70
N ILE A 184 -1.47 12.91 -13.53
CA ILE A 184 -0.51 13.87 -14.07
C ILE A 184 0.63 13.09 -14.76
N SER A 185 1.05 13.57 -15.93
CA SER A 185 2.31 13.15 -16.55
C SER A 185 3.44 13.92 -15.89
N GLU A 186 4.42 13.20 -15.33
CA GLU A 186 5.45 13.74 -14.47
C GLU A 186 6.79 14.04 -15.17
N TYR A 187 7.82 14.42 -14.40
CA TYR A 187 9.09 14.97 -14.88
C TYR A 187 10.04 13.96 -15.53
N ALA A 188 9.63 12.71 -15.69
CA ALA A 188 10.45 11.71 -16.37
C ALA A 188 9.62 10.84 -17.36
N PRO A 189 10.25 10.29 -18.41
CA PRO A 189 9.57 9.43 -19.36
C PRO A 189 8.90 8.23 -18.70
N GLY A 190 7.58 8.11 -18.82
CA GLY A 190 6.78 7.04 -18.20
C GLY A 190 6.49 7.24 -16.71
N GLN A 191 6.83 8.37 -16.14
CA GLN A 191 6.44 8.74 -14.78
C GLN A 191 5.03 9.33 -14.78
N VAL A 192 4.22 8.86 -13.84
CA VAL A 192 2.82 9.26 -13.67
C VAL A 192 2.57 9.52 -12.19
N GLU A 193 1.75 10.51 -11.89
CA GLU A 193 1.22 10.78 -10.56
C GLU A 193 -0.28 10.50 -10.53
N ILE A 194 -0.75 9.96 -9.42
CA ILE A 194 -2.17 9.86 -9.06
C ILE A 194 -2.39 10.54 -7.72
N THR A 195 -3.21 11.59 -7.71
CA THR A 195 -3.59 12.29 -6.50
C THR A 195 -4.86 11.70 -5.91
N LEU A 196 -4.86 11.42 -4.62
CA LEU A 196 -6.06 11.02 -3.87
C LEU A 196 -6.72 12.26 -3.24
N GLU A 197 -8.02 12.15 -2.93
CA GLU A 197 -8.73 13.23 -2.24
C GLU A 197 -8.15 13.45 -0.84
N HIS A 198 -8.05 14.71 -0.43
CA HIS A 198 -7.65 15.07 0.93
C HIS A 198 -8.71 14.70 1.96
N GLY A 199 -8.28 14.38 3.17
CA GLY A 199 -9.16 14.02 4.26
C GLY A 199 -8.45 13.95 5.60
N PRO A 200 -9.13 13.51 6.67
CA PRO A 200 -8.48 13.20 7.94
C PRO A 200 -7.32 12.24 7.70
N VAL A 201 -6.15 12.55 8.26
CA VAL A 201 -4.86 11.91 7.90
C VAL A 201 -4.92 10.40 7.92
N LEU A 202 -5.46 9.80 8.99
CA LEU A 202 -5.49 8.34 9.12
C LEU A 202 -6.32 7.69 8.00
N ALA A 203 -7.47 8.27 7.68
CA ALA A 203 -8.34 7.78 6.61
C ALA A 203 -7.68 7.94 5.23
N ALA A 204 -7.03 9.09 4.97
CA ALA A 204 -6.33 9.34 3.72
C ALA A 204 -5.15 8.36 3.52
N MET A 205 -4.40 8.06 4.57
CA MET A 205 -3.30 7.09 4.51
C MET A 205 -3.81 5.66 4.34
N ASP A 206 -4.86 5.26 5.05
CA ASP A 206 -5.48 3.95 4.88
C ASP A 206 -6.01 3.74 3.45
N GLN A 207 -6.44 4.80 2.75
CA GLN A 207 -6.85 4.76 1.34
C GLN A 207 -5.67 4.69 0.36
N ALA A 208 -4.53 5.27 0.69
CA ALA A 208 -3.33 5.24 -0.14
C ALA A 208 -2.70 3.84 -0.20
N VAL A 209 -2.77 3.09 0.89
CA VAL A 209 -2.18 1.75 1.03
C VAL A 209 -2.66 0.79 -0.05
N PRO A 210 -3.95 0.57 -0.32
CA PRO A 210 -4.40 -0.31 -1.37
C PRO A 210 -3.93 0.10 -2.77
N VAL A 211 -3.85 1.39 -3.07
CA VAL A 211 -3.36 1.87 -4.38
C VAL A 211 -1.90 1.50 -4.56
N SER A 212 -1.06 1.82 -3.58
CA SER A 212 0.37 1.48 -3.62
C SER A 212 0.61 -0.03 -3.72
N TYR A 213 -0.16 -0.82 -2.97
CA TYR A 213 0.02 -2.28 -2.91
C TYR A 213 -0.52 -3.02 -4.14
N THR A 214 -1.61 -2.54 -4.73
CA THR A 214 -2.40 -3.37 -5.64
C THR A 214 -2.39 -2.92 -7.10
N HIS A 215 -2.09 -1.64 -7.34
CA HIS A 215 -2.14 -1.07 -8.68
C HIS A 215 -0.76 -0.79 -9.28
N LEU A 216 0.26 -0.76 -8.42
CA LEU A 216 1.61 -0.32 -8.80
C LEU A 216 2.64 -1.46 -8.75
N THR A 217 2.22 -2.70 -8.54
CA THR A 217 3.08 -3.91 -8.55
C THR A 217 2.66 -4.88 -9.69
#